data_f715bb4c82d0a626d233ab1118e34bb9
#
_entry.id   f715bb4c82d0a626d233ab1118e34bb9
#
_cell.length_a   1.000
_cell.length_b   1.000
_cell.length_c   1.000
_cell.angle_alpha   90.00
_cell.angle_beta   90.00
_cell.angle_gamma   90.00
#
_symmetry.space_group_name_H-M   'P 1'
#
loop_
_entity.id
_entity.type
_entity.pdbx_description
1 polymer ?
#
loop_
_entity_poly.entity_id
_entity_poly.type
_entity_poly.pdbx_seq_one_letter_code
_entity_poly.pdbx_strand_id
1 'polypeptide(L)'
;MRKKITLLLLLFTLSTISLNAQVGVALYLEKASICKQNNGKFSLNDFHKKPIIADADTIFTISDVFYYIIKNGKHGIYFMSGEPCIPIEYDNIEHIYKDYWHITKDGKVGLCRSNGRQVLPTNYKKISVIRRKESDKYDFFIVKKDKYGLCDDNGKPILPTQYDKIQYRDGYWALEKASATDYLLNDEHLVKGITISKYEIPFLHRENGKNKKYYSFKKGNLWGIIDEDGHTRIKAQYENRLQLTSYEDENTPIFFIAHGNGNFGIVDLYNKIILPIKYGGILQTAFKDIIEVETAQGYQLFSLRSKRIITSFYDENSKSDSNYLYLHKKPFVTPFDPRKEQTLLPWEYKRVQNIEGSDNFIAQKEGRYGVVNSRNEALVPFIYDNIKSTLKPNMLIIEKERKYGIIDTSNKLLYGMTDNAIESRRNYFEIKDYSKPLNPRLDYELKPIPDPR
;
A
#
# COMPACT_ATOMS: atom_id res chain seq x y z
N MET A 1 -16.94 -35.28 51.00
CA MET A 1 -17.28 -33.90 50.57
C MET A 1 -16.15 -33.10 49.94
N ARG A 2 -14.87 -33.32 50.27
CA ARG A 2 -13.75 -32.54 49.68
C ARG A 2 -13.42 -32.86 48.19
N LYS A 3 -13.72 -34.04 47.68
CA LYS A 3 -13.40 -34.41 46.27
C LYS A 3 -14.39 -33.80 45.23
N LYS A 4 -15.60 -33.38 45.64
CA LYS A 4 -16.57 -32.75 44.70
C LYS A 4 -16.36 -31.25 44.54
N ILE A 5 -15.72 -30.58 45.51
CA ILE A 5 -15.44 -29.14 45.43
C ILE A 5 -14.25 -28.86 44.50
N THR A 6 -13.24 -29.77 44.48
CA THR A 6 -12.07 -29.62 43.58
C THR A 6 -12.44 -29.80 42.10
N LEU A 7 -13.44 -30.60 41.78
CA LEU A 7 -13.93 -30.78 40.41
C LEU A 7 -14.74 -29.58 39.90
N LEU A 8 -15.47 -28.92 40.81
CA LEU A 8 -16.27 -27.72 40.48
C LEU A 8 -15.39 -26.47 40.26
N LEU A 9 -14.27 -26.34 40.98
CA LEU A 9 -13.30 -25.24 40.78
C LEU A 9 -12.50 -25.41 39.47
N LEU A 10 -12.23 -26.66 39.03
CA LEU A 10 -11.59 -26.90 37.72
C LEU A 10 -12.51 -26.54 36.55
N LEU A 11 -13.83 -26.68 36.72
CA LEU A 11 -14.80 -26.29 35.68
C LEU A 11 -14.98 -24.76 35.55
N PHE A 12 -14.75 -24.00 36.61
CA PHE A 12 -14.89 -22.52 36.60
C PHE A 12 -13.64 -21.81 36.07
N THR A 13 -12.43 -22.41 36.15
CA THR A 13 -11.20 -21.85 35.56
C THR A 13 -11.06 -22.17 34.06
N LEU A 14 -11.87 -23.09 33.51
CA LEU A 14 -11.89 -23.48 32.11
C LEU A 14 -12.79 -22.58 31.23
N SER A 15 -13.61 -21.71 31.83
CA SER A 15 -14.51 -20.81 31.07
C SER A 15 -13.81 -19.67 30.32
N THR A 16 -12.50 -19.49 30.49
CA THR A 16 -11.68 -18.50 29.77
C THR A 16 -10.71 -19.11 28.75
N ILE A 17 -10.69 -20.44 28.62
CA ILE A 17 -9.89 -21.12 27.60
C ILE A 17 -10.70 -21.14 26.31
N SER A 18 -10.10 -20.69 25.20
CA SER A 18 -10.73 -20.64 23.88
C SER A 18 -11.37 -22.00 23.51
N LEU A 19 -12.43 -21.98 22.71
CA LEU A 19 -13.20 -23.17 22.25
C LEU A 19 -12.26 -24.28 21.71
N ASN A 20 -11.10 -23.93 21.14
CA ASN A 20 -10.08 -24.85 20.65
C ASN A 20 -9.39 -25.66 21.78
N ALA A 21 -9.28 -25.11 22.98
CA ALA A 21 -8.69 -25.84 24.11
C ALA A 21 -9.71 -26.79 24.76
N GLN A 22 -10.99 -26.44 24.76
CA GLN A 22 -12.05 -27.34 25.23
C GLN A 22 -12.23 -28.56 24.31
N VAL A 23 -12.12 -28.39 23.00
CA VAL A 23 -12.13 -29.48 22.01
C VAL A 23 -10.88 -30.37 22.22
N GLY A 24 -9.71 -29.76 22.49
CA GLY A 24 -8.47 -30.52 22.73
C GLY A 24 -8.49 -31.39 23.98
N VAL A 25 -9.11 -30.93 25.06
CA VAL A 25 -9.21 -31.71 26.33
C VAL A 25 -10.21 -32.87 26.21
N ALA A 26 -11.31 -32.70 25.46
CA ALA A 26 -12.26 -33.80 25.18
C ALA A 26 -11.65 -34.89 24.32
N LEU A 27 -10.71 -34.56 23.42
CA LEU A 27 -10.01 -35.52 22.55
C LEU A 27 -9.12 -36.55 23.27
N TYR A 28 -8.76 -36.30 24.53
CA TYR A 28 -7.89 -37.21 25.29
C TYR A 28 -8.63 -38.27 26.08
N LEU A 29 -9.96 -38.19 26.20
CA LEU A 29 -10.66 -39.03 27.16
C LEU A 29 -11.42 -40.21 26.54
N GLU A 30 -11.98 -40.11 25.33
CA GLU A 30 -12.76 -41.23 24.75
C GLU A 30 -12.83 -41.13 23.21
N LYS A 31 -11.96 -41.84 22.48
CA LYS A 31 -12.08 -41.93 21.03
C LYS A 31 -12.99 -43.06 20.61
N ALA A 32 -13.92 -42.79 19.71
CA ALA A 32 -14.64 -43.83 18.98
C ALA A 32 -13.66 -44.59 18.08
N SER A 33 -14.00 -45.82 17.72
CA SER A 33 -13.16 -46.70 16.91
C SER A 33 -13.88 -47.20 15.65
N ILE A 34 -13.16 -47.28 14.55
CA ILE A 34 -13.67 -47.86 13.30
C ILE A 34 -13.47 -49.38 13.36
N CYS A 35 -14.52 -50.16 13.15
CA CYS A 35 -14.46 -51.59 13.05
C CYS A 35 -14.99 -52.10 11.68
N LYS A 36 -14.22 -52.92 10.98
CA LYS A 36 -14.68 -53.56 9.76
C LYS A 36 -15.50 -54.84 10.11
N GLN A 37 -16.67 -54.95 9.54
CA GLN A 37 -17.60 -56.08 9.76
C GLN A 37 -17.37 -57.21 8.73
N ASN A 38 -17.86 -58.40 9.04
CA ASN A 38 -17.73 -59.59 8.17
C ASN A 38 -18.46 -59.44 6.82
N ASN A 39 -19.46 -58.58 6.75
CA ASN A 39 -20.22 -58.25 5.53
C ASN A 39 -19.53 -57.20 4.65
N GLY A 40 -18.30 -56.79 4.99
CA GLY A 40 -17.54 -55.78 4.27
C GLY A 40 -17.90 -54.33 4.61
N LYS A 41 -18.94 -54.12 5.43
CA LYS A 41 -19.33 -52.79 5.93
C LYS A 41 -18.48 -52.36 7.13
N PHE A 42 -18.68 -51.14 7.57
CA PHE A 42 -17.97 -50.55 8.71
C PHE A 42 -18.94 -50.14 9.83
N SER A 43 -18.45 -50.20 11.06
CA SER A 43 -19.12 -49.56 12.20
C SER A 43 -18.20 -48.55 12.88
N LEU A 44 -18.80 -47.47 13.39
CA LEU A 44 -18.17 -46.58 14.35
C LEU A 44 -18.66 -46.98 15.74
N ASN A 45 -17.76 -47.37 16.62
CA ASN A 45 -18.11 -47.84 17.96
C ASN A 45 -17.58 -46.85 19.01
N ASP A 46 -18.32 -46.68 20.11
CA ASP A 46 -17.84 -45.95 21.26
C ASP A 46 -16.65 -46.65 21.96
N PHE A 47 -16.12 -46.08 22.99
CA PHE A 47 -14.99 -46.65 23.73
C PHE A 47 -15.38 -47.93 24.50
N HIS A 48 -16.68 -48.19 24.76
CA HIS A 48 -17.21 -49.44 25.28
C HIS A 48 -17.46 -50.50 24.18
N LYS A 49 -17.05 -50.25 22.94
CA LYS A 49 -17.29 -51.10 21.75
C LYS A 49 -18.76 -51.23 21.34
N LYS A 50 -19.63 -50.36 21.85
CA LYS A 50 -21.03 -50.31 21.43
C LYS A 50 -21.12 -49.50 20.12
N PRO A 51 -21.86 -50.02 19.11
CA PRO A 51 -21.97 -49.31 17.84
C PRO A 51 -22.76 -48.00 17.98
N ILE A 52 -22.14 -46.88 17.56
CA ILE A 52 -22.77 -45.59 17.36
C ILE A 52 -23.41 -45.57 15.96
N ILE A 53 -22.64 -46.03 14.97
CA ILE A 53 -23.09 -46.21 13.60
C ILE A 53 -22.80 -47.65 13.20
N ALA A 54 -23.80 -48.34 12.68
CA ALA A 54 -23.66 -49.69 12.09
C ALA A 54 -23.87 -49.66 10.56
N ASP A 55 -23.32 -50.61 9.87
CA ASP A 55 -23.54 -50.86 8.42
C ASP A 55 -23.22 -49.66 7.51
N ALA A 56 -22.21 -48.87 7.85
CA ALA A 56 -21.71 -47.86 6.97
C ALA A 56 -20.98 -48.42 5.77
N ASP A 57 -21.13 -47.80 4.60
CA ASP A 57 -20.42 -48.17 3.37
C ASP A 57 -18.93 -47.90 3.52
N THR A 58 -18.59 -46.78 4.14
CA THR A 58 -17.22 -46.34 4.37
C THR A 58 -17.13 -45.44 5.59
N ILE A 59 -16.07 -45.58 6.36
CA ILE A 59 -15.69 -44.67 7.44
C ILE A 59 -14.18 -44.40 7.34
N PHE A 60 -13.76 -43.16 7.33
CA PHE A 60 -12.35 -42.77 7.39
C PHE A 60 -12.17 -41.52 8.22
N THR A 61 -10.96 -41.29 8.68
CA THR A 61 -10.60 -40.09 9.45
C THR A 61 -10.23 -38.92 8.53
N ILE A 62 -10.74 -37.73 8.85
CA ILE A 62 -10.29 -36.49 8.25
C ILE A 62 -9.62 -35.66 9.35
N SER A 63 -8.33 -35.41 9.21
CA SER A 63 -7.51 -34.85 10.29
C SER A 63 -7.72 -35.67 11.59
N ASP A 64 -7.05 -35.32 12.66
CA ASP A 64 -7.23 -36.01 13.95
C ASP A 64 -8.48 -35.57 14.73
N VAL A 65 -9.48 -35.01 14.05
CA VAL A 65 -10.66 -34.39 14.67
C VAL A 65 -11.97 -35.05 14.25
N PHE A 66 -12.07 -35.56 13.01
CA PHE A 66 -13.34 -36.03 12.43
C PHE A 66 -13.28 -37.38 11.82
N TYR A 67 -14.44 -38.09 11.89
CA TYR A 67 -14.76 -39.21 11.03
C TYR A 67 -15.67 -38.77 9.90
N TYR A 68 -15.32 -39.14 8.66
CA TYR A 68 -16.19 -39.03 7.50
C TYR A 68 -16.91 -40.39 7.30
N ILE A 69 -18.22 -40.34 7.23
CA ILE A 69 -19.06 -41.53 7.18
C ILE A 69 -19.93 -41.47 5.93
N ILE A 70 -19.93 -42.57 5.18
CA ILE A 70 -20.85 -42.78 4.07
C ILE A 70 -21.72 -44.00 4.45
N LYS A 71 -23.05 -43.80 4.43
CA LYS A 71 -24.02 -44.87 4.69
C LYS A 71 -25.21 -44.74 3.75
N ASN A 72 -25.49 -45.82 2.99
CA ASN A 72 -26.52 -45.82 1.97
C ASN A 72 -26.41 -44.68 0.95
N GLY A 73 -25.17 -44.39 0.54
CA GLY A 73 -24.89 -43.29 -0.38
C GLY A 73 -25.06 -41.87 0.20
N LYS A 74 -25.33 -41.72 1.50
CA LYS A 74 -25.40 -40.43 2.19
C LYS A 74 -24.17 -40.21 3.07
N HIS A 75 -23.74 -38.95 3.16
CA HIS A 75 -22.52 -38.53 3.80
C HIS A 75 -22.81 -37.79 5.11
N GLY A 76 -21.95 -37.97 6.11
CA GLY A 76 -21.98 -37.27 7.39
C GLY A 76 -20.59 -37.14 7.99
N ILE A 77 -20.46 -36.22 8.96
CA ILE A 77 -19.25 -35.97 9.72
C ILE A 77 -19.52 -36.16 11.20
N TYR A 78 -18.64 -36.88 11.87
CA TYR A 78 -18.70 -37.13 13.31
C TYR A 78 -17.39 -36.69 13.96
N PHE A 79 -17.47 -36.20 15.18
CA PHE A 79 -16.29 -35.93 15.99
C PHE A 79 -15.59 -37.26 16.38
N MET A 80 -14.31 -37.20 16.76
CA MET A 80 -13.58 -38.34 17.25
C MET A 80 -14.18 -38.98 18.51
N SER A 81 -15.02 -38.25 19.25
CA SER A 81 -15.82 -38.77 20.37
C SER A 81 -16.95 -39.72 19.89
N GLY A 82 -17.32 -39.67 18.63
CA GLY A 82 -18.49 -40.38 18.09
C GLY A 82 -19.75 -39.51 18.05
N GLU A 83 -19.73 -38.31 18.56
CA GLU A 83 -20.86 -37.40 18.48
C GLU A 83 -21.06 -36.87 17.04
N PRO A 84 -22.33 -36.74 16.57
CA PRO A 84 -22.59 -36.22 15.23
C PRO A 84 -22.23 -34.73 15.15
N CYS A 85 -21.43 -34.35 14.14
CA CYS A 85 -21.14 -32.99 13.75
C CYS A 85 -22.06 -32.55 12.61
N ILE A 86 -22.07 -33.29 11.50
CA ILE A 86 -22.98 -33.09 10.37
C ILE A 86 -23.70 -34.44 10.15
N PRO A 87 -25.05 -34.47 10.20
CA PRO A 87 -25.79 -35.73 10.11
C PRO A 87 -25.61 -36.45 8.77
N ILE A 88 -25.82 -37.79 8.75
CA ILE A 88 -25.69 -38.62 7.56
C ILE A 88 -26.98 -38.48 6.72
N GLU A 89 -27.09 -37.38 5.99
CA GLU A 89 -28.27 -37.13 5.15
C GLU A 89 -27.95 -36.40 3.85
N TYR A 90 -26.69 -36.01 3.65
CA TYR A 90 -26.26 -35.23 2.51
C TYR A 90 -25.74 -36.13 1.38
N ASP A 91 -25.88 -35.68 0.13
CA ASP A 91 -25.37 -36.35 -1.06
C ASP A 91 -23.84 -36.18 -1.20
N ASN A 92 -23.31 -35.10 -0.66
CA ASN A 92 -21.88 -34.85 -0.60
C ASN A 92 -21.56 -33.83 0.51
N ILE A 93 -20.37 -33.96 1.09
CA ILE A 93 -19.81 -33.00 2.05
C ILE A 93 -18.37 -32.74 1.66
N GLU A 94 -18.00 -31.50 1.49
CA GLU A 94 -16.67 -31.07 1.06
C GLU A 94 -16.13 -29.98 2.00
N HIS A 95 -14.92 -30.19 2.51
CA HIS A 95 -14.22 -29.18 3.28
C HIS A 95 -13.64 -28.13 2.33
N ILE A 96 -14.04 -26.86 2.51
CA ILE A 96 -13.66 -25.80 1.58
C ILE A 96 -12.62 -24.85 2.15
N TYR A 97 -12.72 -24.53 3.43
CA TYR A 97 -11.79 -23.59 4.06
C TYR A 97 -11.93 -23.56 5.58
N LYS A 98 -10.81 -23.61 6.33
CA LYS A 98 -10.76 -23.54 7.82
C LYS A 98 -11.92 -24.28 8.51
N ASP A 99 -13.00 -23.52 8.83
CA ASP A 99 -14.15 -23.99 9.61
C ASP A 99 -15.38 -24.30 8.77
N TYR A 100 -15.29 -24.28 7.42
CA TYR A 100 -16.47 -24.39 6.58
C TYR A 100 -16.49 -25.66 5.72
N TRP A 101 -17.67 -26.26 5.69
CA TRP A 101 -18.01 -27.42 4.87
C TRP A 101 -19.16 -27.07 3.94
N HIS A 102 -19.00 -27.31 2.63
CA HIS A 102 -20.13 -27.39 1.72
C HIS A 102 -20.90 -28.70 2.02
N ILE A 103 -22.20 -28.57 2.20
CA ILE A 103 -23.12 -29.70 2.28
C ILE A 103 -24.05 -29.66 1.07
N THR A 104 -24.16 -30.78 0.36
CA THR A 104 -25.01 -30.89 -0.84
C THR A 104 -26.15 -31.83 -0.55
N LYS A 105 -27.38 -31.40 -0.89
CA LYS A 105 -28.59 -32.24 -0.78
C LYS A 105 -29.51 -31.88 -1.96
N ASP A 106 -29.95 -32.91 -2.69
CA ASP A 106 -30.83 -32.77 -3.85
C ASP A 106 -30.27 -31.76 -4.90
N GLY A 107 -28.96 -31.86 -5.15
CA GLY A 107 -28.26 -30.96 -6.07
C GLY A 107 -28.15 -29.51 -5.63
N LYS A 108 -28.50 -29.18 -4.40
CA LYS A 108 -28.37 -27.84 -3.82
C LYS A 108 -27.30 -27.80 -2.74
N VAL A 109 -26.58 -26.70 -2.68
CA VAL A 109 -25.47 -26.47 -1.76
C VAL A 109 -25.93 -25.65 -0.57
N GLY A 110 -25.51 -26.06 0.62
CA GLY A 110 -25.57 -25.33 1.88
C GLY A 110 -24.18 -25.16 2.48
N LEU A 111 -24.09 -24.59 3.65
CA LEU A 111 -22.84 -24.34 4.37
C LEU A 111 -22.98 -24.68 5.84
N CYS A 112 -22.05 -25.49 6.37
CA CYS A 112 -21.88 -25.76 7.79
C CYS A 112 -20.53 -25.30 8.30
N ARG A 113 -20.45 -24.93 9.57
CA ARG A 113 -19.16 -24.78 10.29
C ARG A 113 -18.67 -26.14 10.82
N SER A 114 -17.37 -26.22 11.13
CA SER A 114 -16.74 -27.42 11.69
C SER A 114 -17.26 -27.81 13.09
N ASN A 115 -18.04 -26.96 13.74
CA ASN A 115 -18.78 -27.30 14.98
C ASN A 115 -20.19 -27.85 14.73
N GLY A 116 -20.54 -28.15 13.47
CA GLY A 116 -21.85 -28.70 13.09
C GLY A 116 -22.96 -27.65 12.90
N ARG A 117 -22.71 -26.37 13.20
CA ARG A 117 -23.71 -25.32 13.00
C ARG A 117 -23.94 -25.06 11.51
N GLN A 118 -25.16 -25.30 11.04
CA GLN A 118 -25.55 -24.91 9.70
C GLN A 118 -25.65 -23.37 9.61
N VAL A 119 -24.89 -22.78 8.67
CA VAL A 119 -24.82 -21.34 8.41
C VAL A 119 -25.78 -20.95 7.29
N LEU A 120 -25.76 -21.75 6.19
CA LEU A 120 -26.65 -21.54 5.04
C LEU A 120 -27.39 -22.85 4.71
N PRO A 121 -28.71 -22.77 4.45
CA PRO A 121 -29.47 -23.95 4.06
C PRO A 121 -29.08 -24.49 2.69
N THR A 122 -29.40 -25.76 2.44
CA THR A 122 -29.17 -26.44 1.14
C THR A 122 -30.22 -26.00 0.09
N ASN A 123 -30.16 -24.73 -0.30
CA ASN A 123 -31.10 -24.15 -1.28
C ASN A 123 -30.42 -23.30 -2.36
N TYR A 124 -29.09 -23.30 -2.40
CA TYR A 124 -28.31 -22.54 -3.37
C TYR A 124 -27.70 -23.43 -4.45
N LYS A 125 -27.49 -22.89 -5.66
CA LYS A 125 -26.75 -23.55 -6.74
C LYS A 125 -25.23 -23.49 -6.50
N LYS A 126 -24.78 -22.42 -5.82
CA LYS A 126 -23.37 -22.20 -5.51
C LYS A 126 -23.24 -21.29 -4.29
N ILE A 127 -22.23 -21.56 -3.49
CA ILE A 127 -21.77 -20.68 -2.39
C ILE A 127 -20.26 -20.48 -2.55
N SER A 128 -19.79 -19.25 -2.41
CA SER A 128 -18.37 -18.91 -2.42
C SER A 128 -18.06 -18.12 -1.16
N VAL A 129 -17.05 -18.55 -0.41
CA VAL A 129 -16.56 -17.86 0.79
C VAL A 129 -15.59 -16.77 0.36
N ILE A 130 -15.82 -15.55 0.80
CA ILE A 130 -14.96 -14.40 0.54
C ILE A 130 -14.35 -13.95 1.86
N ARG A 131 -13.02 -13.94 1.89
CA ARG A 131 -12.23 -13.48 3.03
C ARG A 131 -11.68 -12.10 2.74
N ARG A 132 -11.79 -11.18 3.71
CA ARG A 132 -11.11 -9.89 3.63
C ARG A 132 -9.68 -10.01 4.16
N LYS A 133 -8.72 -9.49 3.44
CA LYS A 133 -7.31 -9.42 3.88
C LYS A 133 -7.11 -8.50 5.10
N GLU A 134 -7.99 -7.54 5.29
CA GLU A 134 -7.86 -6.46 6.26
C GLU A 134 -8.51 -6.72 7.63
N SER A 135 -9.31 -7.77 7.75
CA SER A 135 -9.91 -8.14 9.04
C SER A 135 -9.98 -9.65 9.19
N ASP A 136 -9.38 -10.20 10.25
CA ASP A 136 -9.50 -11.62 10.60
C ASP A 136 -10.90 -12.00 11.12
N LYS A 137 -11.85 -11.07 11.15
CA LYS A 137 -13.08 -11.22 11.93
C LYS A 137 -14.31 -11.70 11.17
N TYR A 138 -14.46 -11.41 9.87
CA TYR A 138 -15.74 -11.72 9.18
C TYR A 138 -15.53 -12.22 7.77
N ASP A 139 -16.00 -13.44 7.51
CA ASP A 139 -16.15 -13.98 6.17
C ASP A 139 -17.48 -13.51 5.57
N PHE A 140 -17.58 -13.47 4.25
CA PHE A 140 -18.82 -13.19 3.54
C PHE A 140 -19.11 -14.34 2.58
N PHE A 141 -20.39 -14.58 2.32
CA PHE A 141 -20.80 -15.62 1.40
C PHE A 141 -21.51 -15.01 0.20
N ILE A 142 -20.90 -15.15 -0.99
CA ILE A 142 -21.61 -14.93 -2.24
C ILE A 142 -22.42 -16.17 -2.52
N VAL A 143 -23.74 -16.03 -2.49
CA VAL A 143 -24.69 -17.11 -2.72
C VAL A 143 -25.37 -16.98 -4.08
N LYS A 144 -25.60 -18.08 -4.77
CA LYS A 144 -26.27 -18.12 -6.08
C LYS A 144 -27.49 -19.04 -6.03
N LYS A 145 -28.64 -18.47 -6.38
CA LYS A 145 -29.82 -19.22 -6.87
C LYS A 145 -29.83 -19.14 -8.39
N ASP A 146 -30.72 -18.39 -8.99
CA ASP A 146 -30.61 -17.99 -10.40
C ASP A 146 -29.71 -16.78 -10.54
N LYS A 147 -29.80 -15.86 -9.62
CA LYS A 147 -28.98 -14.65 -9.46
C LYS A 147 -28.12 -14.75 -8.19
N TYR A 148 -27.15 -13.84 -8.07
CA TYR A 148 -26.26 -13.76 -6.94
C TYR A 148 -26.82 -12.85 -5.83
N GLY A 149 -26.54 -13.19 -4.59
CA GLY A 149 -26.77 -12.43 -3.38
C GLY A 149 -25.55 -12.47 -2.47
N LEU A 150 -25.59 -11.73 -1.38
CA LEU A 150 -24.52 -11.64 -0.38
C LEU A 150 -25.09 -11.92 0.99
N CYS A 151 -24.40 -12.73 1.79
CA CYS A 151 -24.70 -12.98 3.21
C CYS A 151 -23.48 -12.66 4.07
N ASP A 152 -23.72 -12.32 5.34
CA ASP A 152 -22.67 -12.20 6.36
C ASP A 152 -22.17 -13.57 6.84
N ASP A 153 -21.21 -13.58 7.76
CA ASP A 153 -20.57 -14.78 8.34
C ASP A 153 -21.54 -15.64 9.19
N ASN A 154 -22.72 -15.14 9.53
CA ASN A 154 -23.79 -15.85 10.21
C ASN A 154 -24.85 -16.39 9.23
N GLY A 155 -24.71 -16.11 7.95
CA GLY A 155 -25.66 -16.48 6.91
C GLY A 155 -26.85 -15.54 6.79
N LYS A 156 -26.84 -14.38 7.46
CA LYS A 156 -27.88 -13.36 7.34
C LYS A 156 -27.71 -12.64 5.98
N PRO A 157 -28.78 -12.53 5.18
CA PRO A 157 -28.72 -11.81 3.92
C PRO A 157 -28.40 -10.32 4.10
N ILE A 158 -27.33 -9.86 3.44
CA ILE A 158 -27.00 -8.44 3.25
C ILE A 158 -27.64 -7.94 1.96
N LEU A 159 -27.51 -8.73 0.89
CA LEU A 159 -28.09 -8.44 -0.41
C LEU A 159 -28.94 -9.62 -0.89
N PRO A 160 -30.15 -9.34 -1.41
CA PRO A 160 -31.00 -10.39 -2.01
C PRO A 160 -30.38 -10.97 -3.27
N THR A 161 -30.81 -12.19 -3.65
CA THR A 161 -30.35 -12.89 -4.86
C THR A 161 -30.96 -12.29 -6.13
N GLN A 162 -30.49 -11.12 -6.56
CA GLN A 162 -31.00 -10.38 -7.71
C GLN A 162 -29.95 -9.84 -8.67
N TYR A 163 -28.68 -10.04 -8.37
CA TYR A 163 -27.56 -9.53 -9.17
C TYR A 163 -27.04 -10.58 -10.14
N ASP A 164 -26.59 -10.14 -11.32
CA ASP A 164 -25.98 -11.01 -12.34
C ASP A 164 -24.56 -11.41 -11.94
N LYS A 165 -23.90 -10.54 -11.17
CA LYS A 165 -22.56 -10.76 -10.64
C LYS A 165 -22.32 -9.91 -9.40
N ILE A 166 -21.55 -10.46 -8.45
CA ILE A 166 -21.08 -9.77 -7.25
C ILE A 166 -19.57 -9.97 -7.16
N GLN A 167 -18.82 -8.90 -6.97
CA GLN A 167 -17.37 -8.93 -6.81
C GLN A 167 -16.93 -8.02 -5.67
N TYR A 168 -16.08 -8.54 -4.77
CA TYR A 168 -15.39 -7.72 -3.79
C TYR A 168 -14.11 -7.11 -4.40
N ARG A 169 -13.89 -5.83 -4.17
CA ARG A 169 -12.72 -5.08 -4.64
C ARG A 169 -12.33 -4.05 -3.58
N ASP A 170 -11.09 -4.06 -3.14
CA ASP A 170 -10.44 -3.00 -2.34
C ASP A 170 -11.35 -2.22 -1.37
N GLY A 171 -12.21 -2.95 -0.62
CA GLY A 171 -13.07 -2.38 0.41
C GLY A 171 -14.51 -2.07 -0.02
N TYR A 172 -14.93 -2.42 -1.24
CA TYR A 172 -16.32 -2.32 -1.69
C TYR A 172 -16.77 -3.52 -2.50
N TRP A 173 -18.10 -3.69 -2.63
CA TRP A 173 -18.71 -4.69 -3.50
C TRP A 173 -19.23 -4.05 -4.77
N ALA A 174 -18.83 -4.56 -5.92
CA ALA A 174 -19.41 -4.21 -7.22
C ALA A 174 -20.53 -5.20 -7.56
N LEU A 175 -21.73 -4.69 -7.85
CA LEU A 175 -22.97 -5.40 -7.97
C LEU A 175 -23.53 -5.19 -9.38
N GLU A 176 -23.31 -6.11 -10.31
CA GLU A 176 -23.80 -6.01 -11.68
C GLU A 176 -25.27 -6.48 -11.74
N LYS A 177 -26.14 -5.65 -12.30
CA LYS A 177 -27.55 -5.96 -12.53
C LYS A 177 -28.00 -5.41 -13.88
N ALA A 178 -28.32 -6.27 -14.82
CA ALA A 178 -28.54 -5.92 -16.23
C ALA A 178 -27.34 -5.14 -16.79
N SER A 179 -27.55 -3.91 -17.27
CA SER A 179 -26.48 -3.06 -17.81
C SER A 179 -25.88 -2.08 -16.77
N ALA A 180 -26.37 -2.10 -15.53
CA ALA A 180 -25.93 -1.19 -14.48
C ALA A 180 -25.04 -1.89 -13.44
N THR A 181 -24.16 -1.12 -12.82
CA THR A 181 -23.38 -1.57 -11.66
C THR A 181 -23.72 -0.68 -10.48
N ASP A 182 -24.24 -1.30 -9.41
CA ASP A 182 -24.41 -0.69 -8.11
C ASP A 182 -23.17 -0.99 -7.25
N TYR A 183 -22.99 -0.26 -6.15
CA TYR A 183 -21.86 -0.46 -5.24
C TYR A 183 -22.36 -0.53 -3.80
N LEU A 184 -21.87 -1.51 -3.03
CA LEU A 184 -22.08 -1.56 -1.59
C LEU A 184 -20.75 -1.18 -0.92
N LEU A 185 -20.76 -0.05 -0.23
CA LEU A 185 -19.63 0.50 0.50
C LEU A 185 -19.76 0.10 1.97
N ASN A 186 -18.63 -0.19 2.62
CA ASN A 186 -18.54 -0.55 4.03
C ASN A 186 -19.62 -1.57 4.47
N ASP A 187 -20.03 -2.49 3.54
CA ASP A 187 -21.05 -3.53 3.70
C ASP A 187 -22.48 -3.05 4.02
N GLU A 188 -22.73 -1.77 4.15
CA GLU A 188 -24.00 -1.19 4.58
C GLU A 188 -24.57 -0.18 3.59
N HIS A 189 -23.72 0.59 2.92
CA HIS A 189 -24.15 1.75 2.12
C HIS A 189 -24.25 1.43 0.63
N LEU A 190 -25.47 1.15 0.18
CA LEU A 190 -25.76 0.89 -1.24
C LEU A 190 -25.80 2.20 -2.04
N VAL A 191 -24.91 2.34 -3.01
CA VAL A 191 -24.80 3.51 -3.90
C VAL A 191 -25.11 3.11 -5.33
N LYS A 192 -25.96 3.90 -6.01
CA LYS A 192 -26.42 3.66 -7.39
C LYS A 192 -26.18 4.85 -8.29
N GLY A 193 -26.16 4.59 -9.61
CA GLY A 193 -26.08 5.63 -10.63
C GLY A 193 -24.73 6.34 -10.70
N ILE A 194 -23.68 5.72 -10.18
CA ILE A 194 -22.29 6.16 -10.29
C ILE A 194 -21.42 5.03 -10.82
N THR A 195 -20.17 5.33 -11.17
CA THR A 195 -19.14 4.33 -11.46
C THR A 195 -17.92 4.60 -10.61
N ILE A 196 -17.57 3.68 -9.71
CA ILE A 196 -16.32 3.75 -8.94
C ILE A 196 -15.17 3.32 -9.86
N SER A 197 -14.05 4.04 -9.80
CA SER A 197 -12.88 3.73 -10.62
C SER A 197 -12.31 2.36 -10.30
N LYS A 198 -12.12 1.51 -11.31
CA LYS A 198 -11.55 0.16 -11.18
C LYS A 198 -10.05 0.14 -10.86
N TYR A 199 -9.38 1.25 -11.11
CA TYR A 199 -7.92 1.36 -11.14
C TYR A 199 -7.35 2.07 -9.91
N GLU A 200 -8.20 2.41 -8.94
CA GLU A 200 -7.76 3.07 -7.72
C GLU A 200 -7.93 2.19 -6.51
N ILE A 201 -6.85 2.09 -5.76
CA ILE A 201 -6.91 1.73 -4.36
C ILE A 201 -7.59 2.90 -3.64
N PRO A 202 -8.64 2.66 -2.81
CA PRO A 202 -9.22 3.72 -2.01
C PRO A 202 -8.13 4.37 -1.16
N PHE A 203 -8.10 5.69 -1.11
CA PHE A 203 -7.18 6.36 -0.21
C PHE A 203 -7.77 6.41 1.20
N LEU A 204 -6.87 6.31 2.19
CA LEU A 204 -7.21 6.40 3.60
C LEU A 204 -6.93 7.81 4.11
N HIS A 205 -7.80 8.34 4.92
CA HIS A 205 -7.56 9.59 5.63
C HIS A 205 -8.15 9.49 7.04
N ARG A 206 -7.45 10.05 8.02
CA ARG A 206 -7.89 10.06 9.40
C ARG A 206 -8.83 11.23 9.66
N GLU A 207 -10.10 10.92 9.89
CA GLU A 207 -11.13 11.89 10.22
C GLU A 207 -11.67 11.58 11.63
N ASN A 208 -11.59 12.55 12.54
CA ASN A 208 -12.02 12.40 13.94
C ASN A 208 -11.42 11.17 14.65
N GLY A 209 -10.12 10.92 14.43
CA GLY A 209 -9.40 9.81 15.04
C GLY A 209 -9.64 8.42 14.43
N LYS A 210 -10.46 8.32 13.37
CA LYS A 210 -10.74 7.07 12.65
C LYS A 210 -10.26 7.14 11.21
N ASN A 211 -9.67 6.04 10.74
CA ASN A 211 -9.29 5.92 9.34
C ASN A 211 -10.54 5.69 8.50
N LYS A 212 -10.76 6.54 7.52
CA LYS A 212 -11.90 6.50 6.60
C LYS A 212 -11.43 6.30 5.17
N LYS A 213 -12.14 5.46 4.41
CA LYS A 213 -11.85 5.20 3.00
C LYS A 213 -12.62 6.15 2.11
N TYR A 214 -11.98 6.58 1.03
CA TYR A 214 -12.55 7.46 0.02
C TYR A 214 -12.33 6.90 -1.37
N TYR A 215 -13.31 7.10 -2.24
CA TYR A 215 -13.33 6.54 -3.59
C TYR A 215 -13.58 7.63 -4.62
N SER A 216 -12.80 7.63 -5.71
CA SER A 216 -13.13 8.42 -6.88
C SER A 216 -14.31 7.78 -7.60
N PHE A 217 -15.33 8.55 -7.88
CA PHE A 217 -16.49 8.09 -8.65
C PHE A 217 -16.78 8.98 -9.87
N LYS A 218 -17.43 8.39 -10.85
CA LYS A 218 -17.90 9.07 -12.05
C LYS A 218 -19.43 9.05 -12.11
N LYS A 219 -20.03 10.20 -12.45
CA LYS A 219 -21.46 10.32 -12.73
C LYS A 219 -21.62 11.06 -14.07
N GLY A 220 -22.17 10.38 -15.07
CA GLY A 220 -22.05 10.85 -16.46
C GLY A 220 -20.58 10.92 -16.87
N ASN A 221 -20.12 12.06 -17.35
CA ASN A 221 -18.73 12.29 -17.75
C ASN A 221 -17.88 12.98 -16.67
N LEU A 222 -18.46 13.32 -15.53
CA LEU A 222 -17.81 14.11 -14.48
C LEU A 222 -17.40 13.25 -13.29
N TRP A 223 -16.31 13.66 -12.63
CA TRP A 223 -15.71 12.98 -11.50
C TRP A 223 -15.93 13.70 -10.17
N GLY A 224 -16.04 12.93 -9.10
CA GLY A 224 -16.17 13.38 -7.72
C GLY A 224 -15.53 12.41 -6.74
N ILE A 225 -15.70 12.68 -5.44
CA ILE A 225 -15.21 11.85 -4.33
C ILE A 225 -16.39 11.48 -3.42
N ILE A 226 -16.46 10.22 -3.05
CA ILE A 226 -17.42 9.66 -2.10
C ILE A 226 -16.66 8.93 -0.99
N ASP A 227 -17.15 8.98 0.24
CA ASP A 227 -16.56 8.22 1.36
C ASP A 227 -17.19 6.82 1.48
N GLU A 228 -16.63 6.00 2.37
CA GLU A 228 -17.09 4.62 2.62
C GLU A 228 -18.52 4.55 3.20
N ASP A 229 -19.03 5.64 3.78
CA ASP A 229 -20.41 5.72 4.29
C ASP A 229 -21.40 6.18 3.20
N GLY A 230 -20.93 6.35 1.96
CA GLY A 230 -21.78 6.78 0.85
C GLY A 230 -22.03 8.29 0.78
N HIS A 231 -21.37 9.09 1.63
CA HIS A 231 -21.51 10.54 1.58
C HIS A 231 -20.63 11.14 0.48
N THR A 232 -21.23 11.93 -0.38
CA THR A 232 -20.50 12.67 -1.41
C THR A 232 -19.70 13.80 -0.75
N ARG A 233 -18.38 13.74 -0.81
CA ARG A 233 -17.45 14.76 -0.33
C ARG A 233 -17.20 15.82 -1.39
N ILE A 234 -16.95 15.39 -2.62
CA ILE A 234 -16.82 16.26 -3.78
C ILE A 234 -17.86 15.79 -4.80
N LYS A 235 -18.78 16.67 -5.21
CA LYS A 235 -19.79 16.38 -6.25
C LYS A 235 -19.08 16.06 -7.57
N ALA A 236 -19.72 15.23 -8.40
CA ALA A 236 -19.24 14.94 -9.75
C ALA A 236 -19.36 16.21 -10.62
N GLN A 237 -18.26 16.95 -10.75
CA GLN A 237 -18.21 18.23 -11.46
C GLN A 237 -16.91 18.46 -12.23
N TYR A 238 -15.90 17.60 -12.04
CA TYR A 238 -14.59 17.73 -12.68
C TYR A 238 -14.48 16.84 -13.92
N GLU A 239 -13.84 17.34 -14.96
CA GLU A 239 -13.72 16.64 -16.26
C GLU A 239 -12.82 15.42 -16.17
N ASN A 240 -11.77 15.48 -15.37
CA ASN A 240 -10.86 14.38 -15.13
C ASN A 240 -10.97 13.89 -13.68
N ARG A 241 -10.51 12.66 -13.47
CA ARG A 241 -10.38 12.09 -12.14
C ARG A 241 -9.49 12.98 -11.27
N LEU A 242 -9.93 13.26 -10.06
CA LEU A 242 -9.17 14.01 -9.09
C LEU A 242 -7.93 13.20 -8.66
N GLN A 243 -6.74 13.78 -8.82
CA GLN A 243 -5.47 13.15 -8.47
C GLN A 243 -4.97 13.73 -7.13
N LEU A 244 -4.53 12.86 -6.23
CA LEU A 244 -3.87 13.28 -4.99
C LEU A 244 -2.57 14.03 -5.30
N THR A 245 -2.35 15.19 -4.67
CA THR A 245 -1.11 15.95 -4.83
C THR A 245 0.04 15.37 -4.01
N SER A 246 -0.25 15.00 -2.76
CA SER A 246 0.69 14.32 -1.87
C SER A 246 -0.09 13.52 -0.83
N TYR A 247 0.46 12.39 -0.43
CA TYR A 247 -0.03 11.58 0.67
C TYR A 247 1.15 11.29 1.59
N GLU A 248 1.18 11.90 2.78
CA GLU A 248 2.27 11.67 3.73
C GLU A 248 1.86 10.71 4.83
N ASP A 249 0.76 11.02 5.49
CA ASP A 249 0.18 10.19 6.54
C ASP A 249 -1.32 10.51 6.71
N GLU A 250 -1.96 9.78 7.59
CA GLU A 250 -3.38 9.87 7.88
C GLU A 250 -3.82 11.23 8.50
N ASN A 251 -2.88 12.08 8.92
CA ASN A 251 -3.15 13.36 9.58
C ASN A 251 -2.92 14.57 8.66
N THR A 252 -2.30 14.36 7.48
CA THR A 252 -2.00 15.44 6.53
C THR A 252 -3.25 15.87 5.78
N PRO A 253 -3.48 17.18 5.56
CA PRO A 253 -4.58 17.65 4.73
C PRO A 253 -4.51 17.09 3.31
N ILE A 254 -5.62 16.56 2.82
CA ILE A 254 -5.71 15.99 1.48
C ILE A 254 -6.05 17.05 0.47
N PHE A 255 -5.22 17.12 -0.60
CA PHE A 255 -5.43 18.00 -1.73
C PHE A 255 -5.49 17.20 -3.02
N PHE A 256 -6.34 17.64 -3.95
CA PHE A 256 -6.53 17.03 -5.25
C PHE A 256 -6.25 18.02 -6.37
N ILE A 257 -5.55 17.58 -7.40
CA ILE A 257 -5.53 18.27 -8.69
C ILE A 257 -6.89 18.08 -9.33
N ALA A 258 -7.56 19.19 -9.60
CA ALA A 258 -8.87 19.26 -10.23
C ALA A 258 -8.74 19.85 -11.64
N HIS A 259 -9.49 19.30 -12.60
CA HIS A 259 -9.51 19.74 -13.99
C HIS A 259 -10.91 20.19 -14.38
N GLY A 260 -11.03 21.38 -14.96
CA GLY A 260 -12.27 21.92 -15.43
C GLY A 260 -12.06 23.02 -16.47
N ASN A 261 -12.86 23.07 -17.52
CA ASN A 261 -12.76 24.01 -18.63
C ASN A 261 -11.35 24.06 -19.27
N GLY A 262 -10.70 22.89 -19.40
CA GLY A 262 -9.37 22.78 -19.98
C GLY A 262 -8.22 23.27 -19.08
N ASN A 263 -8.49 23.65 -17.83
CA ASN A 263 -7.51 24.18 -16.89
C ASN A 263 -7.41 23.33 -15.61
N PHE A 264 -6.32 23.49 -14.89
CA PHE A 264 -6.02 22.78 -13.65
C PHE A 264 -6.03 23.73 -12.45
N GLY A 265 -6.38 23.20 -11.30
CA GLY A 265 -6.32 23.84 -10.00
C GLY A 265 -6.21 22.81 -8.88
N ILE A 266 -6.30 23.25 -7.64
CA ILE A 266 -6.22 22.37 -6.47
C ILE A 266 -7.43 22.63 -5.57
N VAL A 267 -8.06 21.54 -5.12
CA VAL A 267 -9.16 21.56 -4.16
C VAL A 267 -8.82 20.65 -2.96
N ASP A 268 -9.41 20.91 -1.81
CA ASP A 268 -9.33 20.02 -0.65
C ASP A 268 -10.46 18.96 -0.68
N LEU A 269 -10.47 18.09 0.32
CA LEU A 269 -11.48 17.02 0.46
C LEU A 269 -12.92 17.53 0.60
N TYR A 270 -13.10 18.81 0.98
CA TYR A 270 -14.40 19.47 1.12
C TYR A 270 -14.76 20.33 -0.09
N ASN A 271 -14.03 20.17 -1.19
CA ASN A 271 -14.19 20.95 -2.41
C ASN A 271 -13.91 22.45 -2.28
N LYS A 272 -13.16 22.86 -1.23
CA LYS A 272 -12.68 24.22 -1.12
C LYS A 272 -11.55 24.42 -2.12
N ILE A 273 -11.63 25.47 -2.90
CA ILE A 273 -10.58 25.85 -3.86
C ILE A 273 -9.35 26.35 -3.07
N ILE A 274 -8.24 25.64 -3.19
CA ILE A 274 -6.94 26.00 -2.59
C ILE A 274 -6.07 26.73 -3.61
N LEU A 275 -6.11 26.30 -4.88
CA LEU A 275 -5.51 26.97 -6.01
C LEU A 275 -6.56 27.07 -7.11
N PRO A 276 -6.85 28.29 -7.64
CA PRO A 276 -7.88 28.49 -8.69
C PRO A 276 -7.66 27.59 -9.91
N ILE A 277 -8.75 27.14 -10.54
CA ILE A 277 -8.70 26.30 -11.73
C ILE A 277 -8.52 27.21 -12.96
N LYS A 278 -7.27 27.60 -13.24
CA LYS A 278 -6.90 28.51 -14.33
C LYS A 278 -5.52 28.26 -14.93
N TYR A 279 -4.79 27.28 -14.42
CA TYR A 279 -3.42 26.96 -14.84
C TYR A 279 -3.42 25.98 -16.00
N GLY A 280 -2.49 26.12 -16.94
CA GLY A 280 -2.31 25.24 -18.08
C GLY A 280 -1.85 23.82 -17.69
N GLY A 281 -1.12 23.73 -16.59
CA GLY A 281 -0.63 22.46 -16.04
C GLY A 281 -0.32 22.56 -14.56
N ILE A 282 -0.32 21.42 -13.89
CA ILE A 282 0.13 21.24 -12.50
C ILE A 282 1.03 20.02 -12.46
N LEU A 283 2.25 20.21 -11.97
CA LEU A 283 3.27 19.18 -11.84
C LEU A 283 3.65 19.00 -10.37
N GLN A 284 3.76 17.77 -9.93
CA GLN A 284 4.32 17.46 -8.62
C GLN A 284 5.84 17.58 -8.68
N THR A 285 6.44 18.25 -7.71
CA THR A 285 7.89 18.30 -7.56
C THR A 285 8.40 17.11 -6.73
N ALA A 286 9.71 17.00 -6.56
CA ALA A 286 10.29 16.02 -5.62
C ALA A 286 9.94 16.32 -4.14
N PHE A 287 9.43 17.51 -3.85
CA PHE A 287 9.03 17.94 -2.51
C PHE A 287 7.52 18.00 -2.42
N LYS A 288 6.96 17.15 -1.57
CA LYS A 288 5.52 16.88 -1.50
C LYS A 288 4.64 18.13 -1.31
N ASP A 289 5.11 19.10 -0.53
CA ASP A 289 4.38 20.34 -0.24
C ASP A 289 4.52 21.41 -1.32
N ILE A 290 5.36 21.17 -2.34
CA ILE A 290 5.66 22.14 -3.39
C ILE A 290 5.14 21.63 -4.72
N ILE A 291 4.26 22.41 -5.32
CA ILE A 291 3.64 22.13 -6.62
C ILE A 291 4.14 23.15 -7.64
N GLU A 292 4.48 22.69 -8.81
CA GLU A 292 4.81 23.53 -9.95
C GLU A 292 3.57 23.78 -10.80
N VAL A 293 3.29 25.03 -11.11
CA VAL A 293 2.12 25.45 -11.90
C VAL A 293 2.56 26.10 -13.20
N GLU A 294 1.95 25.70 -14.30
CA GLU A 294 2.22 26.22 -15.62
C GLU A 294 1.26 27.36 -15.97
N THR A 295 1.77 28.43 -16.53
CA THR A 295 1.02 29.58 -17.01
C THR A 295 1.49 29.98 -18.41
N ALA A 296 0.78 30.89 -19.07
CA ALA A 296 1.22 31.45 -20.35
C ALA A 296 2.56 32.21 -20.25
N GLN A 297 2.99 32.62 -19.05
CA GLN A 297 4.23 33.39 -18.80
C GLN A 297 5.39 32.49 -18.31
N GLY A 298 5.20 31.18 -18.20
CA GLY A 298 6.15 30.24 -17.65
C GLY A 298 5.63 29.56 -16.39
N TYR A 299 6.55 29.09 -15.56
CA TYR A 299 6.25 28.29 -14.36
C TYR A 299 6.38 29.10 -13.08
N GLN A 300 5.62 28.72 -12.07
CA GLN A 300 5.73 29.23 -10.70
C GLN A 300 5.61 28.06 -9.72
N LEU A 301 6.18 28.22 -8.51
CA LEU A 301 5.95 27.28 -7.42
C LEU A 301 4.80 27.77 -6.55
N PHE A 302 3.94 26.81 -6.19
CA PHE A 302 2.87 26.97 -5.23
C PHE A 302 3.15 26.08 -4.01
N SER A 303 3.04 26.62 -2.82
CA SER A 303 3.15 25.88 -1.57
C SER A 303 1.79 25.44 -1.07
N LEU A 304 1.62 24.13 -0.86
CA LEU A 304 0.44 23.56 -0.20
C LEU A 304 0.40 23.93 1.29
N ARG A 305 1.55 24.18 1.91
CA ARG A 305 1.69 24.58 3.33
C ARG A 305 1.20 26.00 3.54
N SER A 306 1.77 26.96 2.82
CA SER A 306 1.41 28.39 2.94
C SER A 306 0.21 28.78 2.07
N LYS A 307 -0.27 27.91 1.17
CA LYS A 307 -1.40 28.06 0.25
C LYS A 307 -1.27 29.30 -0.63
N ARG A 308 -0.06 29.59 -1.12
CA ARG A 308 0.25 30.74 -1.96
C ARG A 308 1.30 30.41 -3.02
N ILE A 309 1.37 31.25 -4.07
CA ILE A 309 2.49 31.27 -5.00
C ILE A 309 3.71 31.84 -4.24
N ILE A 310 4.86 31.14 -4.36
CA ILE A 310 6.07 31.41 -3.58
C ILE A 310 7.28 31.79 -4.45
N THR A 311 7.11 31.88 -5.78
CA THR A 311 8.16 32.29 -6.70
C THR A 311 7.63 33.32 -7.71
N SER A 312 8.54 34.09 -8.32
CA SER A 312 8.31 34.73 -9.60
C SER A 312 8.28 33.73 -10.73
N PHE A 313 7.94 34.15 -11.95
CA PHE A 313 7.98 33.30 -13.13
C PHE A 313 9.41 32.86 -13.50
N TYR A 314 9.53 31.63 -13.99
CA TYR A 314 10.72 31.04 -14.58
C TYR A 314 10.37 30.22 -15.83
N ASP A 315 11.35 29.88 -16.67
CA ASP A 315 11.10 29.54 -18.07
C ASP A 315 10.92 28.04 -18.32
N GLU A 316 11.49 27.18 -17.49
CA GLU A 316 11.50 25.72 -17.68
C GLU A 316 11.16 25.00 -16.38
N ASN A 317 10.60 23.78 -16.50
CA ASN A 317 10.31 22.93 -15.33
C ASN A 317 11.52 22.82 -14.40
N SER A 318 11.27 22.92 -13.11
CA SER A 318 12.32 22.81 -12.10
C SER A 318 12.97 21.43 -12.11
N LYS A 319 14.28 21.40 -11.86
CA LYS A 319 15.03 20.18 -11.56
C LYS A 319 15.27 20.09 -10.07
N SER A 320 15.56 18.93 -9.54
CA SER A 320 15.79 18.75 -8.11
C SER A 320 17.00 17.87 -7.82
N ASP A 321 17.61 18.12 -6.69
CA ASP A 321 18.41 17.16 -5.94
C ASP A 321 17.68 16.77 -4.63
N SER A 322 18.39 16.16 -3.68
CA SER A 322 17.81 15.76 -2.39
C SER A 322 17.39 16.92 -1.49
N ASN A 323 17.91 18.14 -1.72
CA ASN A 323 17.76 19.27 -0.82
C ASN A 323 17.05 20.48 -1.43
N TYR A 324 17.18 20.68 -2.75
CA TYR A 324 16.79 21.91 -3.42
C TYR A 324 16.07 21.66 -4.74
N LEU A 325 15.24 22.62 -5.16
CA LEU A 325 14.78 22.76 -6.53
C LEU A 325 15.67 23.77 -7.26
N TYR A 326 15.96 23.54 -8.53
CA TYR A 326 16.71 24.43 -9.39
C TYR A 326 15.76 25.06 -10.41
N LEU A 327 15.52 26.35 -10.26
CA LEU A 327 14.66 27.12 -11.14
C LEU A 327 15.50 27.75 -12.26
N HIS A 328 14.98 27.72 -13.46
CA HIS A 328 15.68 28.18 -14.67
C HIS A 328 15.01 29.41 -15.26
N LYS A 329 15.75 30.51 -15.33
CA LYS A 329 15.39 31.72 -16.08
C LYS A 329 16.55 32.05 -17.01
N LYS A 330 16.48 31.58 -18.24
CA LYS A 330 17.60 31.59 -19.20
C LYS A 330 18.32 32.91 -19.29
N PRO A 331 19.66 32.96 -19.26
CA PRO A 331 20.55 31.81 -19.17
C PRO A 331 20.90 31.35 -17.73
N PHE A 332 20.16 31.83 -16.72
CA PHE A 332 20.50 31.71 -15.32
C PHE A 332 19.71 30.60 -14.60
N VAL A 333 20.31 30.12 -13.51
CA VAL A 333 19.75 29.12 -12.60
C VAL A 333 19.85 29.64 -11.16
N THR A 334 18.82 29.39 -10.37
CA THR A 334 18.84 29.64 -8.93
C THR A 334 18.35 28.45 -8.13
N PRO A 335 18.99 28.09 -7.00
CA PRO A 335 18.46 27.08 -6.09
C PRO A 335 17.35 27.69 -5.24
N PHE A 336 16.29 26.91 -5.06
CA PHE A 336 15.15 27.20 -4.21
C PHE A 336 15.14 26.24 -3.03
N ASP A 337 15.09 26.73 -1.79
CA ASP A 337 14.93 25.92 -0.59
C ASP A 337 13.43 25.70 -0.30
N PRO A 338 12.90 24.50 -0.49
CA PRO A 338 11.48 24.19 -0.26
C PRO A 338 11.08 24.26 1.21
N ARG A 339 12.04 24.12 2.13
CA ARG A 339 11.80 24.20 3.58
C ARG A 339 11.59 25.65 4.03
N LYS A 340 12.31 26.58 3.42
CA LYS A 340 12.25 28.02 3.69
C LYS A 340 11.31 28.77 2.74
N GLU A 341 10.82 28.11 1.70
CA GLU A 341 9.99 28.69 0.62
C GLU A 341 10.62 29.93 -0.04
N GLN A 342 11.94 29.86 -0.30
CA GLN A 342 12.67 30.98 -0.88
C GLN A 342 13.79 30.56 -1.83
N THR A 343 14.09 31.44 -2.82
CA THR A 343 15.30 31.33 -3.62
C THR A 343 16.50 31.75 -2.77
N LEU A 344 17.63 31.04 -2.94
CA LEU A 344 18.83 31.28 -2.13
C LEU A 344 19.84 32.18 -2.82
N LEU A 345 19.92 32.13 -4.16
CA LEU A 345 20.91 32.88 -4.93
C LEU A 345 20.20 33.80 -5.93
N PRO A 346 20.83 34.95 -6.33
CA PRO A 346 20.32 35.81 -7.39
C PRO A 346 20.38 35.13 -8.77
N TRP A 347 19.62 35.68 -9.74
CA TRP A 347 19.63 35.25 -11.14
C TRP A 347 20.87 35.75 -11.89
N GLU A 348 22.04 35.26 -11.53
CA GLU A 348 23.31 35.66 -12.16
C GLU A 348 24.25 34.52 -12.49
N TYR A 349 23.91 33.28 -12.04
CA TYR A 349 24.73 32.11 -12.24
C TYR A 349 24.18 31.27 -13.39
N LYS A 350 25.05 30.88 -14.33
CA LYS A 350 24.68 30.01 -15.47
C LYS A 350 24.57 28.54 -15.07
N ARG A 351 25.28 28.14 -14.04
CA ARG A 351 25.22 26.80 -13.44
C ARG A 351 25.29 26.92 -11.93
N VAL A 352 24.52 26.08 -11.25
CA VAL A 352 24.56 25.96 -9.80
C VAL A 352 24.37 24.50 -9.45
N GLN A 353 25.17 24.01 -8.51
CA GLN A 353 25.07 22.64 -7.98
C GLN A 353 25.37 22.69 -6.48
N ASN A 354 24.53 22.04 -5.66
CA ASN A 354 24.79 21.91 -4.23
C ASN A 354 26.00 21.00 -3.98
N ILE A 355 26.81 21.36 -3.01
CA ILE A 355 27.86 20.49 -2.46
C ILE A 355 27.20 19.64 -1.40
N GLU A 356 27.10 18.33 -1.68
CA GLU A 356 26.40 17.37 -0.81
C GLU A 356 26.87 17.45 0.64
N GLY A 357 25.91 17.45 1.58
CA GLY A 357 26.17 17.59 3.03
C GLY A 357 26.49 19.00 3.48
N SER A 358 26.30 20.04 2.63
CA SER A 358 26.49 21.44 3.00
C SER A 358 25.44 22.37 2.39
N ASP A 359 25.38 23.62 2.87
CA ASP A 359 24.56 24.69 2.29
C ASP A 359 25.35 25.55 1.27
N ASN A 360 26.43 24.99 0.71
CA ASN A 360 27.29 25.63 -0.27
C ASN A 360 27.00 25.16 -1.68
N PHE A 361 27.27 26.01 -2.66
CA PHE A 361 27.00 25.74 -4.06
C PHE A 361 28.23 26.02 -4.91
N ILE A 362 28.58 25.05 -5.76
CA ILE A 362 29.45 25.30 -6.91
C ILE A 362 28.61 26.11 -7.91
N ALA A 363 29.08 27.28 -8.29
CA ALA A 363 28.37 28.19 -9.18
C ALA A 363 29.27 28.64 -10.33
N GLN A 364 28.67 28.94 -11.50
CA GLN A 364 29.38 29.47 -12.66
C GLN A 364 28.89 30.90 -12.97
N LYS A 365 29.81 31.86 -12.94
CA LYS A 365 29.58 33.24 -13.31
C LYS A 365 30.65 33.67 -14.31
N GLU A 366 30.25 34.36 -15.39
CA GLU A 366 31.16 34.88 -16.41
C GLU A 366 32.16 33.84 -17.00
N GLY A 367 31.70 32.58 -17.11
CA GLY A 367 32.49 31.48 -17.66
C GLY A 367 33.41 30.80 -16.63
N ARG A 368 33.59 31.35 -15.43
CA ARG A 368 34.44 30.80 -14.36
C ARG A 368 33.61 30.19 -13.25
N TYR A 369 34.16 29.19 -12.59
CA TYR A 369 33.55 28.52 -11.44
C TYR A 369 34.13 29.05 -10.14
N GLY A 370 33.26 29.13 -9.14
CA GLY A 370 33.56 29.44 -7.76
C GLY A 370 32.61 28.68 -6.82
N VAL A 371 32.72 28.93 -5.53
CA VAL A 371 31.79 28.39 -4.52
C VAL A 371 31.18 29.56 -3.75
N VAL A 372 29.88 29.50 -3.59
CA VAL A 372 29.11 30.46 -2.79
C VAL A 372 28.32 29.73 -1.71
N ASN A 373 28.08 30.36 -0.59
CA ASN A 373 27.16 29.87 0.43
C ASN A 373 25.70 30.26 0.13
N SER A 374 24.76 29.78 0.94
CA SER A 374 23.33 30.08 0.81
C SER A 374 22.97 31.59 1.05
N ARG A 375 23.94 32.44 1.48
CA ARG A 375 23.80 33.89 1.63
C ARG A 375 24.43 34.65 0.45
N ASN A 376 24.84 33.90 -0.60
CA ASN A 376 25.55 34.48 -1.76
C ASN A 376 26.94 35.06 -1.45
N GLU A 377 27.59 34.64 -0.36
CA GLU A 377 28.95 35.03 -0.03
C GLU A 377 29.93 34.07 -0.74
N ALA A 378 30.92 34.63 -1.45
CA ALA A 378 31.91 33.83 -2.16
C ALA A 378 32.93 33.21 -1.18
N LEU A 379 32.94 31.91 -1.09
CA LEU A 379 33.89 31.10 -0.31
C LEU A 379 35.13 30.73 -1.14
N VAL A 380 34.90 30.46 -2.42
CA VAL A 380 35.96 30.19 -3.42
C VAL A 380 35.75 31.17 -4.57
N PRO A 381 36.77 31.96 -4.95
CA PRO A 381 36.64 32.98 -5.99
C PRO A 381 36.35 32.36 -7.36
N PHE A 382 35.69 33.13 -8.26
CA PHE A 382 35.34 32.71 -9.62
C PHE A 382 36.54 32.82 -10.57
N ILE A 383 37.54 31.96 -10.37
CA ILE A 383 38.80 31.97 -11.14
C ILE A 383 39.11 30.60 -11.77
N TYR A 384 38.33 29.57 -11.50
CA TYR A 384 38.58 28.22 -11.96
C TYR A 384 37.86 27.95 -13.28
N ASP A 385 38.45 27.11 -14.14
CA ASP A 385 37.84 26.66 -15.40
C ASP A 385 36.75 25.61 -15.10
N ASN A 386 36.93 24.84 -14.01
CA ASN A 386 35.96 23.87 -13.53
C ASN A 386 36.16 23.59 -12.03
N ILE A 387 35.06 23.27 -11.34
CA ILE A 387 35.06 22.74 -9.97
C ILE A 387 34.13 21.55 -9.94
N LYS A 388 34.58 20.44 -9.35
CA LYS A 388 33.76 19.23 -9.12
C LYS A 388 33.67 18.94 -7.64
N SER A 389 32.46 18.63 -7.17
CA SER A 389 32.25 18.07 -5.83
C SER A 389 32.88 16.67 -5.75
N THR A 390 33.25 16.27 -4.54
CA THR A 390 33.75 14.93 -4.23
C THR A 390 32.78 14.27 -3.25
N LEU A 391 33.00 12.99 -2.97
CA LEU A 391 32.26 12.27 -1.92
C LEU A 391 32.67 12.71 -0.49
N LYS A 392 33.67 13.57 -0.37
CA LYS A 392 34.04 14.28 0.85
C LYS A 392 33.55 15.73 0.76
N PRO A 393 32.54 16.14 1.56
CA PRO A 393 31.87 17.45 1.44
C PRO A 393 32.82 18.68 1.49
N ASN A 394 33.96 18.54 2.17
CA ASN A 394 34.94 19.62 2.34
C ASN A 394 36.08 19.60 1.32
N MET A 395 36.04 18.70 0.33
CA MET A 395 37.09 18.61 -0.70
C MET A 395 36.48 18.81 -2.08
N LEU A 396 37.13 19.63 -2.88
CA LEU A 396 36.72 19.97 -4.24
C LEU A 396 37.90 19.75 -5.20
N ILE A 397 37.62 19.13 -6.33
CA ILE A 397 38.59 19.02 -7.43
C ILE A 397 38.44 20.29 -8.25
N ILE A 398 39.53 21.02 -8.43
CA ILE A 398 39.61 22.22 -9.25
C ILE A 398 40.39 21.96 -10.54
N GLU A 399 40.00 22.71 -11.58
CA GLU A 399 40.74 22.83 -12.82
C GLU A 399 41.02 24.30 -13.13
N LYS A 400 42.25 24.64 -13.39
CA LYS A 400 42.66 25.98 -13.80
C LYS A 400 43.82 25.88 -14.82
N GLU A 401 43.66 26.48 -16.02
CA GLU A 401 44.67 26.47 -17.06
C GLU A 401 45.16 25.07 -17.40
N ARG A 402 44.22 24.08 -17.50
CA ARG A 402 44.46 22.65 -17.75
C ARG A 402 45.23 21.94 -16.62
N LYS A 403 45.44 22.54 -15.48
CA LYS A 403 46.02 21.90 -14.30
C LYS A 403 44.91 21.58 -13.26
N TYR A 404 45.10 20.48 -12.60
CA TYR A 404 44.13 19.96 -11.63
C TYR A 404 44.71 19.96 -10.21
N GLY A 405 43.87 20.24 -9.23
CA GLY A 405 44.26 20.24 -7.81
C GLY A 405 43.08 19.90 -6.93
N ILE A 406 43.31 19.80 -5.65
CA ILE A 406 42.26 19.60 -4.64
C ILE A 406 42.33 20.77 -3.66
N ILE A 407 41.19 21.42 -3.43
CA ILE A 407 41.05 22.49 -2.42
C ILE A 407 39.99 22.09 -1.40
N ASP A 408 39.98 22.74 -0.27
CA ASP A 408 38.82 22.76 0.62
C ASP A 408 37.82 23.84 0.23
N THR A 409 36.68 23.85 0.93
CA THR A 409 35.61 24.83 0.70
C THR A 409 35.97 26.26 1.14
N SER A 410 37.12 26.48 1.76
CA SER A 410 37.69 27.81 2.08
C SER A 410 38.77 28.26 1.10
N ASN A 411 38.91 27.59 -0.04
CA ASN A 411 39.91 27.83 -1.09
C ASN A 411 41.37 27.51 -0.65
N LYS A 412 41.58 26.73 0.39
CA LYS A 412 42.92 26.28 0.77
C LYS A 412 43.32 25.10 -0.12
N LEU A 413 44.51 25.19 -0.73
CA LEU A 413 45.09 24.12 -1.56
C LEU A 413 45.49 22.95 -0.66
N LEU A 414 44.88 21.78 -0.86
CA LEU A 414 45.15 20.54 -0.14
C LEU A 414 46.08 19.62 -0.92
N TYR A 415 45.93 19.57 -2.23
CA TYR A 415 46.81 18.86 -3.14
C TYR A 415 47.22 19.76 -4.30
N GLY A 416 48.53 19.84 -4.57
CA GLY A 416 49.09 20.78 -5.53
C GLY A 416 48.63 20.56 -6.96
N MET A 417 48.76 21.62 -7.78
CA MET A 417 48.34 21.59 -9.16
C MET A 417 49.20 20.62 -9.99
N THR A 418 48.56 19.74 -10.76
CA THR A 418 49.16 18.73 -11.61
C THR A 418 48.57 18.81 -13.03
N ASP A 419 49.30 18.39 -14.05
CA ASP A 419 48.82 18.29 -15.42
C ASP A 419 47.86 17.09 -15.62
N ASN A 420 47.83 16.18 -14.67
CA ASN A 420 47.01 14.98 -14.70
C ASN A 420 45.63 15.22 -14.09
N ALA A 421 44.58 14.82 -14.80
CA ALA A 421 43.23 14.93 -14.30
C ALA A 421 43.01 14.10 -13.00
N ILE A 422 42.25 14.64 -12.09
CA ILE A 422 41.91 14.00 -10.80
C ILE A 422 40.44 13.60 -10.83
N GLU A 423 40.16 12.33 -10.44
CA GLU A 423 38.81 11.82 -10.28
C GLU A 423 38.55 11.35 -8.83
N SER A 424 37.41 11.71 -8.28
CA SER A 424 36.93 11.17 -7.00
C SER A 424 36.32 9.81 -7.20
N ARG A 425 36.75 8.81 -6.42
CA ARG A 425 36.20 7.47 -6.31
C ARG A 425 35.63 7.26 -4.91
N ARG A 426 34.94 6.15 -4.68
CA ARG A 426 34.24 5.89 -3.41
C ARG A 426 35.12 6.06 -2.15
N ASN A 427 36.41 5.67 -2.23
CA ASN A 427 37.32 5.66 -1.07
C ASN A 427 38.67 6.34 -1.34
N TYR A 428 38.86 6.92 -2.53
CA TYR A 428 40.14 7.49 -2.92
C TYR A 428 40.01 8.48 -4.07
N PHE A 429 41.07 9.25 -4.33
CA PHE A 429 41.27 10.03 -5.55
C PHE A 429 42.15 9.26 -6.49
N GLU A 430 41.81 9.24 -7.79
CA GLU A 430 42.58 8.66 -8.86
C GLU A 430 43.18 9.78 -9.72
N ILE A 431 44.51 9.75 -9.91
CA ILE A 431 45.24 10.71 -10.75
C ILE A 431 45.46 10.05 -12.11
N LYS A 432 44.91 10.59 -13.19
CA LYS A 432 44.95 10.02 -14.54
C LYS A 432 46.30 10.22 -15.21
N ASP A 433 47.32 9.48 -14.78
CA ASP A 433 48.65 9.53 -15.31
C ASP A 433 48.85 8.45 -16.41
N TYR A 434 48.57 8.82 -17.65
CA TYR A 434 48.66 7.91 -18.80
C TYR A 434 50.09 7.48 -19.14
N SER A 435 51.11 8.03 -18.47
CA SER A 435 52.51 7.60 -18.63
C SER A 435 52.85 6.37 -17.76
N LYS A 436 51.94 6.02 -16.83
CA LYS A 436 52.16 4.92 -15.88
C LYS A 436 51.22 3.74 -16.20
N PRO A 437 51.65 2.50 -15.92
CA PRO A 437 50.82 1.32 -16.14
C PRO A 437 49.58 1.28 -15.24
N LEU A 438 49.65 1.92 -14.09
CA LEU A 438 48.54 2.09 -13.18
C LEU A 438 48.45 3.55 -12.71
N ASN A 439 47.23 4.08 -12.64
CA ASN A 439 46.99 5.42 -12.16
C ASN A 439 47.29 5.56 -10.66
N PRO A 440 48.07 6.56 -10.24
CA PRO A 440 48.32 6.83 -8.82
C PRO A 440 47.01 7.10 -8.08
N ARG A 441 46.95 6.63 -6.85
CA ARG A 441 45.78 6.79 -5.97
C ARG A 441 46.17 7.48 -4.66
N LEU A 442 45.27 8.32 -4.17
CA LEU A 442 45.40 8.98 -2.88
C LEU A 442 44.17 8.66 -2.06
N ASP A 443 44.35 8.31 -0.77
CA ASP A 443 43.20 8.24 0.14
C ASP A 443 42.60 9.64 0.40
N TYR A 444 41.53 9.70 1.17
CA TYR A 444 40.92 10.98 1.50
C TYR A 444 41.67 11.82 2.54
N GLU A 445 42.80 11.33 3.02
CA GLU A 445 43.81 12.10 3.76
C GLU A 445 44.95 12.59 2.82
N LEU A 446 44.78 12.36 1.51
CA LEU A 446 45.75 12.69 0.43
C LEU A 446 47.08 11.95 0.56
N LYS A 447 47.11 10.79 1.22
CA LYS A 447 48.25 9.91 1.32
C LYS A 447 48.24 8.91 0.14
N PRO A 448 49.39 8.58 -0.44
CA PRO A 448 49.49 7.59 -1.52
C PRO A 448 48.97 6.21 -1.05
N ILE A 449 48.10 5.60 -1.86
CA ILE A 449 47.65 4.22 -1.69
C ILE A 449 48.61 3.33 -2.51
N PRO A 450 49.27 2.33 -1.89
CA PRO A 450 50.14 1.38 -2.61
C PRO A 450 49.32 0.61 -3.66
N ASP A 451 49.97 0.33 -4.79
CA ASP A 451 49.39 -0.54 -5.80
C ASP A 451 49.10 -1.94 -5.22
N PRO A 452 47.91 -2.48 -5.43
CA PRO A 452 47.68 -3.89 -5.12
C PRO A 452 48.57 -4.72 -6.08
N ARG A 453 49.55 -5.41 -5.53
CA ARG A 453 50.37 -6.39 -6.26
C ARG A 453 49.59 -7.67 -6.51
#